data_80f587778d214e2667476ff883b36a77
#
_entry.id   80f587778d214e2667476ff883b36a77
#
_cell.length_a   1.000
_cell.length_b   1.000
_cell.length_c   1.000
_cell.angle_alpha   90.00
_cell.angle_beta   90.00
_cell.angle_gamma   90.00
#
_symmetry.space_group_name_H-M   'P 1'
#
loop_
_entity.id
_entity.type
_entity.pdbx_description
1 polymer ?
#
loop_
_entity_poly.entity_id
_entity_poly.type
_entity_poly.pdbx_seq_one_letter_code
_entity_poly.pdbx_strand_id
1 'polypeptide(L)'
;MNSGMAKKTLDWQAVLVDGYEPLRKAQRIFRRLPHDPRCKMCQNPFAGFGGKLVGWMGRKPSRKNPNLCQYCFDHLGSGGLEIDIGVVFADVRGSTAMGEQTSATDFAERLNRFYATATDVFIHHDGIVDKLIGDEVMALFIGGLTGPDYRRQAALAALDLAAAVDDLPVGVAANAGIAFVGNVGSGTVVDFTALGDAVNVGARLQSHAAPGEVVLAADLYALVADDHPGARAEQVAVRGRDEPVAVNVVPARSQATS
;
A
#
# COMPACT_ATOMS: atom_id res chain seq x y z
N MET A 1 39.56 11.91 -20.56
CA MET A 1 38.99 10.56 -20.80
C MET A 1 38.08 10.23 -19.61
N ASN A 2 36.80 10.56 -19.76
CA ASN A 2 35.80 10.31 -18.72
C ASN A 2 35.05 9.03 -19.10
N SER A 3 35.45 7.89 -18.56
CA SER A 3 34.71 6.66 -18.70
C SER A 3 33.49 6.75 -17.78
N GLY A 4 32.43 7.33 -18.30
CA GLY A 4 31.10 7.25 -17.66
C GLY A 4 30.71 5.79 -17.63
N MET A 5 30.87 5.14 -16.48
CA MET A 5 30.18 3.88 -16.21
C MET A 5 28.67 4.15 -16.36
N ALA A 6 28.07 3.68 -17.45
CA ALA A 6 26.66 3.71 -17.65
C ALA A 6 26.02 3.06 -16.40
N LYS A 7 25.27 3.83 -15.62
CA LYS A 7 24.50 3.30 -14.50
C LYS A 7 23.59 2.21 -15.06
N LYS A 8 23.79 0.97 -14.65
CA LYS A 8 22.99 -0.17 -15.08
C LYS A 8 21.57 0.06 -14.55
N THR A 9 20.66 0.46 -15.44
CA THR A 9 19.25 0.61 -15.11
C THR A 9 18.70 -0.77 -14.75
N LEU A 10 18.04 -0.88 -13.62
CA LEU A 10 17.32 -2.10 -13.23
C LEU A 10 16.15 -2.32 -14.21
N ASP A 11 16.00 -3.54 -14.65
CA ASP A 11 14.85 -3.94 -15.44
C ASP A 11 13.61 -3.99 -14.56
N TRP A 12 12.52 -3.38 -15.01
CA TRP A 12 11.24 -3.37 -14.32
C TRP A 12 10.71 -4.80 -14.10
N GLN A 13 10.90 -5.70 -15.09
CA GLN A 13 10.52 -7.09 -14.99
C GLN A 13 11.23 -7.76 -13.81
N ALA A 14 12.55 -7.62 -13.70
CA ALA A 14 13.32 -8.18 -12.62
C ALA A 14 12.89 -7.66 -11.24
N VAL A 15 12.51 -6.38 -11.13
CA VAL A 15 12.10 -5.75 -9.86
C VAL A 15 10.69 -6.11 -9.46
N LEU A 16 9.73 -6.02 -10.39
CA LEU A 16 8.30 -6.09 -10.07
C LEU A 16 7.72 -7.50 -10.20
N VAL A 17 8.33 -8.37 -11.01
CA VAL A 17 7.82 -9.72 -11.28
C VAL A 17 8.74 -10.79 -10.71
N ASP A 18 10.01 -10.82 -11.15
CA ASP A 18 10.93 -11.92 -10.82
C ASP A 18 11.46 -11.86 -9.38
N GLY A 19 11.45 -10.67 -8.77
CA GLY A 19 11.96 -10.46 -7.42
C GLY A 19 13.48 -10.25 -7.39
N TYR A 20 13.93 -9.00 -7.52
CA TYR A 20 15.33 -8.64 -7.47
C TYR A 20 15.93 -8.83 -6.08
N GLU A 21 16.67 -9.93 -5.87
CA GLU A 21 17.15 -10.39 -4.56
C GLU A 21 17.95 -9.32 -3.77
N PRO A 22 18.82 -8.50 -4.38
CA PRO A 22 19.48 -7.43 -3.63
C PRO A 22 18.52 -6.40 -3.03
N LEU A 23 17.40 -6.11 -3.71
CA LEU A 23 16.38 -5.20 -3.21
C LEU A 23 15.59 -5.82 -2.05
N ARG A 24 15.21 -7.10 -2.17
CA ARG A 24 14.52 -7.85 -1.10
C ARG A 24 15.40 -8.00 0.15
N LYS A 25 16.71 -8.22 -0.01
CA LYS A 25 17.66 -8.20 1.12
C LYS A 25 17.73 -6.81 1.76
N ALA A 26 17.79 -5.76 0.97
CA ALA A 26 17.80 -4.39 1.47
C ALA A 26 16.53 -4.07 2.26
N GLN A 27 15.35 -4.45 1.76
CA GLN A 27 14.07 -4.30 2.46
C GLN A 27 14.11 -4.99 3.84
N ARG A 28 14.52 -6.27 3.92
CA ARG A 28 14.62 -7.01 5.19
C ARG A 28 15.53 -6.35 6.22
N ILE A 29 16.64 -5.76 5.76
CA ILE A 29 17.59 -5.07 6.65
C ILE A 29 17.02 -3.72 7.11
N PHE A 30 16.54 -2.90 6.17
CA PHE A 30 16.12 -1.54 6.46
C PHE A 30 14.81 -1.47 7.26
N ARG A 31 13.92 -2.43 7.13
CA ARG A 31 12.71 -2.52 7.97
C ARG A 31 13.00 -2.62 9.46
N ARG A 32 14.15 -3.19 9.84
CA ARG A 32 14.59 -3.29 11.25
C ARG A 32 15.08 -1.97 11.83
N LEU A 33 15.35 -0.98 10.99
CA LEU A 33 15.76 0.35 11.44
C LEU A 33 14.52 1.17 11.81
N PRO A 34 14.50 1.86 12.94
CA PRO A 34 13.35 2.69 13.33
C PRO A 34 13.21 3.92 12.45
N HIS A 35 12.04 4.52 12.51
CA HIS A 35 11.60 5.79 11.94
C HIS A 35 11.10 5.77 10.49
N ASP A 36 10.02 6.53 10.31
CA ASP A 36 9.45 6.95 9.04
C ASP A 36 9.77 8.44 8.79
N PRO A 37 9.62 8.95 7.56
CA PRO A 37 9.20 8.25 6.34
C PRO A 37 10.28 7.33 5.74
N ARG A 38 9.85 6.39 4.87
CA ARG A 38 10.72 5.38 4.25
C ARG A 38 10.67 5.42 2.72
N CYS A 39 11.72 4.89 2.10
CA CYS A 39 11.69 4.64 0.67
C CYS A 39 10.67 3.57 0.33
N LYS A 40 9.70 3.85 -0.54
CA LYS A 40 8.68 2.88 -1.00
C LYS A 40 9.29 1.58 -1.53
N MET A 41 10.48 1.63 -2.12
CA MET A 41 11.11 0.49 -2.78
C MET A 41 11.98 -0.35 -1.84
N CYS A 42 12.99 0.23 -1.22
CA CYS A 42 13.97 -0.51 -0.42
C CYS A 42 13.73 -0.41 1.10
N GLN A 43 12.70 0.31 1.52
CA GLN A 43 12.29 0.49 2.92
C GLN A 43 13.35 1.18 3.80
N ASN A 44 14.41 1.80 3.24
CA ASN A 44 15.33 2.56 4.07
C ASN A 44 14.65 3.78 4.69
N PRO A 45 14.89 4.05 5.98
CA PRO A 45 14.33 5.22 6.65
C PRO A 45 14.96 6.52 6.13
N PHE A 46 14.16 7.59 6.09
CA PHE A 46 14.64 8.94 5.73
C PHE A 46 14.87 9.84 6.93
N ALA A 47 14.40 9.44 8.10
CA ALA A 47 14.49 10.21 9.34
C ALA A 47 15.18 9.45 10.47
N GLY A 48 15.38 10.10 11.61
CA GLY A 48 15.98 9.53 12.81
C GLY A 48 17.45 9.12 12.64
N PHE A 49 17.92 8.29 13.58
CA PHE A 49 19.31 7.76 13.55
C PHE A 49 19.54 6.86 12.33
N GLY A 50 18.58 5.99 11.99
CA GLY A 50 18.65 5.13 10.82
C GLY A 50 18.77 5.93 9.54
N GLY A 51 17.95 7.00 9.38
CA GLY A 51 18.00 7.88 8.20
C GLY A 51 19.33 8.63 8.06
N LYS A 52 19.93 9.07 9.17
CA LYS A 52 21.27 9.70 9.16
C LYS A 52 22.34 8.71 8.67
N LEU A 53 22.32 7.48 9.16
CA LEU A 53 23.28 6.44 8.82
C LEU A 53 23.19 6.07 7.31
N VAL A 54 21.99 5.75 6.82
CA VAL A 54 21.81 5.38 5.40
C VAL A 54 21.91 6.58 4.47
N GLY A 55 21.63 7.79 4.94
CA GLY A 55 21.82 9.04 4.22
C GLY A 55 23.28 9.32 3.89
N TRP A 56 24.22 8.95 4.78
CA TRP A 56 25.67 9.00 4.51
C TRP A 56 26.08 8.03 3.38
N MET A 57 25.35 6.92 3.21
CA MET A 57 25.53 5.96 2.12
C MET A 57 24.86 6.41 0.80
N GLY A 58 24.43 7.67 0.67
CA GLY A 58 23.78 8.22 -0.53
C GLY A 58 22.30 7.86 -0.71
N ARG A 59 21.66 7.26 0.29
CA ARG A 59 20.24 6.84 0.23
C ARG A 59 19.27 7.91 0.78
N LYS A 60 19.49 9.17 0.38
CA LYS A 60 18.59 10.30 0.72
C LYS A 60 17.35 10.27 -0.16
N PRO A 61 16.24 10.93 0.24
CA PRO A 61 15.09 11.13 -0.64
C PRO A 61 15.49 11.74 -1.98
N SER A 62 14.92 11.23 -3.06
CA SER A 62 15.14 11.81 -4.39
C SER A 62 14.43 13.15 -4.50
N ARG A 63 15.06 14.13 -5.17
CA ARG A 63 14.42 15.43 -5.42
C ARG A 63 13.23 15.35 -6.36
N LYS A 64 13.20 14.36 -7.25
CA LYS A 64 12.12 14.17 -8.25
C LYS A 64 10.98 13.31 -7.73
N ASN A 65 11.29 12.38 -6.83
CA ASN A 65 10.32 11.55 -6.16
C ASN A 65 10.72 11.38 -4.68
N PRO A 66 10.20 12.21 -3.76
CA PRO A 66 10.55 12.17 -2.34
C PRO A 66 10.22 10.82 -1.66
N ASN A 67 9.30 10.05 -2.24
CA ASN A 67 8.90 8.73 -1.75
C ASN A 67 9.90 7.62 -2.10
N LEU A 68 10.87 7.90 -2.95
CA LEU A 68 11.97 6.99 -3.29
C LEU A 68 13.31 7.57 -2.84
N CYS A 69 14.23 6.73 -2.41
CA CYS A 69 15.61 7.20 -2.23
C CYS A 69 16.27 7.43 -3.59
N GLN A 70 17.28 8.31 -3.62
CA GLN A 70 18.00 8.65 -4.85
C GLN A 70 18.54 7.40 -5.55
N TYR A 71 19.02 6.42 -4.79
CA TYR A 71 19.53 5.16 -5.36
C TYR A 71 18.43 4.39 -6.12
N CYS A 72 17.28 4.16 -5.50
CA CYS A 72 16.18 3.44 -6.14
C CYS A 72 15.65 4.21 -7.35
N PHE A 73 15.45 5.53 -7.22
CA PHE A 73 15.00 6.39 -8.30
C PHE A 73 15.93 6.35 -9.51
N ASP A 74 17.23 6.47 -9.29
CA ASP A 74 18.23 6.49 -10.36
C ASP A 74 18.38 5.14 -11.09
N HIS A 75 18.04 4.02 -10.42
CA HIS A 75 18.21 2.68 -10.99
C HIS A 75 16.93 2.14 -11.64
N LEU A 76 15.74 2.59 -11.19
CA LEU A 76 14.48 2.16 -11.80
C LEU A 76 14.19 2.85 -13.14
N GLY A 77 14.74 4.06 -13.35
CA GLY A 77 14.48 4.81 -14.58
C GLY A 77 13.03 5.28 -14.75
N SER A 78 12.67 5.66 -15.97
CA SER A 78 11.30 6.03 -16.36
C SER A 78 10.52 4.80 -16.83
N GLY A 79 9.17 4.87 -16.75
CA GLY A 79 8.26 3.81 -17.21
C GLY A 79 7.80 2.89 -16.11
N GLY A 80 7.38 1.69 -16.48
CA GLY A 80 6.79 0.68 -15.61
C GLY A 80 6.31 -0.50 -16.44
N LEU A 81 5.48 -1.36 -15.83
CA LEU A 81 4.91 -2.55 -16.46
C LEU A 81 3.43 -2.69 -16.13
N GLU A 82 2.68 -3.32 -17.02
CA GLU A 82 1.39 -3.90 -16.69
C GLU A 82 1.60 -5.27 -16.06
N ILE A 83 1.22 -5.40 -14.80
CA ILE A 83 1.39 -6.62 -14.00
C ILE A 83 0.18 -6.86 -13.11
N ASP A 84 0.03 -8.09 -12.66
CA ASP A 84 -0.95 -8.43 -11.64
C ASP A 84 -0.46 -7.97 -10.26
N ILE A 85 -1.33 -7.30 -9.52
CA ILE A 85 -1.05 -6.79 -8.17
C ILE A 85 -2.22 -7.05 -7.24
N GLY A 86 -1.95 -7.05 -5.93
CA GLY A 86 -2.94 -6.79 -4.90
C GLY A 86 -2.94 -5.30 -4.55
N VAL A 87 -4.10 -4.74 -4.27
CA VAL A 87 -4.27 -3.37 -3.80
C VAL A 87 -5.20 -3.34 -2.60
N VAL A 88 -4.84 -2.56 -1.59
CA VAL A 88 -5.66 -2.34 -0.39
C VAL A 88 -5.95 -0.86 -0.26
N PHE A 89 -7.21 -0.54 0.00
CA PHE A 89 -7.69 0.78 0.33
C PHE A 89 -8.32 0.77 1.71
N ALA A 90 -8.08 1.79 2.49
CA ALA A 90 -8.72 2.02 3.78
C ALA A 90 -9.04 3.50 3.95
N ASP A 91 -10.21 3.82 4.46
CA ASP A 91 -10.71 5.19 4.57
C ASP A 91 -11.56 5.36 5.83
N VAL A 92 -11.47 6.54 6.46
CA VAL A 92 -12.21 6.86 7.69
C VAL A 92 -13.64 7.26 7.35
N ARG A 93 -14.60 6.48 7.82
CA ARG A 93 -16.01 6.74 7.58
C ARG A 93 -16.51 7.94 8.36
N GLY A 94 -17.18 8.86 7.66
CA GLY A 94 -17.74 10.06 8.29
C GLY A 94 -16.70 11.10 8.73
N SER A 95 -15.50 11.07 8.16
CA SER A 95 -14.38 11.97 8.45
C SER A 95 -14.75 13.45 8.34
N THR A 96 -15.56 13.85 7.36
CA THR A 96 -16.04 15.22 7.19
C THR A 96 -16.84 15.68 8.41
N ALA A 97 -17.83 14.89 8.84
CA ALA A 97 -18.63 15.22 10.02
C ALA A 97 -17.79 15.20 11.31
N MET A 98 -16.82 14.30 11.39
CA MET A 98 -15.87 14.25 12.51
C MET A 98 -14.98 15.49 12.54
N GLY A 99 -14.49 15.95 11.39
CA GLY A 99 -13.70 17.18 11.28
C GLY A 99 -14.47 18.44 11.65
N GLU A 100 -15.80 18.47 11.45
CA GLU A 100 -16.66 19.57 11.89
C GLU A 100 -16.91 19.57 13.42
N GLN A 101 -16.83 18.40 14.06
CA GLN A 101 -17.13 18.22 15.50
C GLN A 101 -15.88 18.25 16.39
N THR A 102 -14.69 18.19 15.83
CA THR A 102 -13.40 18.17 16.56
C THR A 102 -12.51 19.31 16.11
N SER A 103 -11.50 19.67 16.90
CA SER A 103 -10.49 20.62 16.44
C SER A 103 -9.68 20.02 15.29
N ALA A 104 -9.20 20.86 14.36
CA ALA A 104 -8.34 20.41 13.26
C ALA A 104 -7.06 19.71 13.77
N THR A 105 -6.56 20.11 14.93
CA THR A 105 -5.38 19.52 15.57
C THR A 105 -5.70 18.09 16.06
N ASP A 106 -6.81 17.92 16.79
CA ASP A 106 -7.20 16.60 17.32
C ASP A 106 -7.53 15.63 16.19
N PHE A 107 -8.18 16.12 15.14
CA PHE A 107 -8.46 15.32 13.96
C PHE A 107 -7.16 14.88 13.25
N ALA A 108 -6.21 15.80 13.08
CA ALA A 108 -4.91 15.48 12.48
C ALA A 108 -4.11 14.47 13.34
N GLU A 109 -4.18 14.55 14.68
CA GLU A 109 -3.54 13.57 15.56
C GLU A 109 -4.14 12.18 15.42
N ARG A 110 -5.48 12.07 15.29
CA ARG A 110 -6.16 10.78 15.04
C ARG A 110 -5.77 10.20 13.68
N LEU A 111 -5.76 11.02 12.62
CA LEU A 111 -5.30 10.59 11.29
C LEU A 111 -3.85 10.14 11.30
N ASN A 112 -2.96 10.84 12.03
CA ASN A 112 -1.57 10.43 12.14
C ASN A 112 -1.41 9.06 12.82
N ARG A 113 -2.22 8.75 13.84
CA ARG A 113 -2.23 7.41 14.44
C ARG A 113 -2.73 6.36 13.46
N PHE A 114 -3.82 6.64 12.76
CA PHE A 114 -4.33 5.76 11.69
C PHE A 114 -3.27 5.49 10.62
N TYR A 115 -2.61 6.53 10.12
CA TYR A 115 -1.53 6.37 9.13
C TYR A 115 -0.36 5.55 9.65
N ALA A 116 0.03 5.74 10.92
CA ALA A 116 1.09 4.94 11.54
C ALA A 116 0.70 3.46 11.62
N THR A 117 -0.51 3.17 12.13
CA THR A 117 -1.04 1.80 12.20
C THR A 117 -1.14 1.15 10.82
N ALA A 118 -1.69 1.87 9.83
CA ALA A 118 -1.82 1.35 8.46
C ALA A 118 -0.44 1.09 7.83
N THR A 119 0.51 1.99 8.03
CA THR A 119 1.88 1.82 7.54
C THR A 119 2.55 0.60 8.14
N ASP A 120 2.45 0.42 9.47
CA ASP A 120 3.05 -0.72 10.17
C ASP A 120 2.44 -2.05 9.71
N VAL A 121 1.11 -2.13 9.58
CA VAL A 121 0.41 -3.32 9.08
C VAL A 121 0.84 -3.64 7.64
N PHE A 122 0.80 -2.66 6.74
CA PHE A 122 1.15 -2.91 5.35
C PHE A 122 2.63 -3.31 5.18
N ILE A 123 3.55 -2.70 5.92
CA ILE A 123 4.96 -3.09 5.92
C ILE A 123 5.16 -4.49 6.50
N HIS A 124 4.39 -4.88 7.54
CA HIS A 124 4.43 -6.22 8.11
C HIS A 124 4.11 -7.30 7.06
N HIS A 125 3.14 -7.03 6.21
CA HIS A 125 2.72 -7.90 5.09
C HIS A 125 3.52 -7.68 3.80
N ASP A 126 4.69 -7.08 3.85
CA ASP A 126 5.55 -6.82 2.69
C ASP A 126 4.90 -5.90 1.62
N GLY A 127 3.89 -5.14 2.00
CA GLY A 127 3.23 -4.14 1.16
C GLY A 127 4.01 -2.84 1.02
N ILE A 128 3.64 -2.05 0.04
CA ILE A 128 4.15 -0.70 -0.21
C ILE A 128 3.03 0.30 0.03
N VAL A 129 3.18 1.19 1.00
CA VAL A 129 2.27 2.33 1.14
C VAL A 129 2.45 3.23 -0.07
N ASP A 130 1.41 3.31 -0.90
CA ASP A 130 1.45 4.11 -2.12
C ASP A 130 1.08 5.57 -1.86
N LYS A 131 -0.07 5.80 -1.26
CA LYS A 131 -0.59 7.15 -1.01
C LYS A 131 -1.26 7.25 0.35
N LEU A 132 -1.15 8.44 0.94
CA LEU A 132 -1.97 8.95 2.03
C LEU A 132 -2.71 10.15 1.47
N ILE A 133 -4.03 10.07 1.27
CA ILE A 133 -4.82 11.11 0.60
C ILE A 133 -6.00 11.48 1.51
N GLY A 134 -5.88 12.62 2.20
CA GLY A 134 -6.93 13.04 3.13
C GLY A 134 -7.06 12.03 4.28
N ASP A 135 -8.11 11.27 4.30
CA ASP A 135 -8.42 10.22 5.27
C ASP A 135 -8.31 8.80 4.68
N GLU A 136 -7.80 8.68 3.45
CA GLU A 136 -7.60 7.42 2.74
C GLU A 136 -6.12 7.00 2.71
N VAL A 137 -5.89 5.70 2.83
CA VAL A 137 -4.59 5.06 2.63
C VAL A 137 -4.70 4.02 1.53
N MET A 138 -3.75 4.02 0.60
CA MET A 138 -3.61 3.03 -0.45
C MET A 138 -2.30 2.28 -0.31
N ALA A 139 -2.34 0.95 -0.41
CA ALA A 139 -1.14 0.10 -0.43
C ALA A 139 -1.15 -0.87 -1.61
N LEU A 140 0.05 -1.21 -2.09
CA LEU A 140 0.31 -2.13 -3.20
C LEU A 140 1.03 -3.37 -2.70
N PHE A 141 0.62 -4.52 -3.22
CA PHE A 141 1.23 -5.82 -2.99
C PHE A 141 1.67 -6.39 -4.34
N ILE A 142 2.97 -6.46 -4.56
CA ILE A 142 3.58 -6.73 -5.89
C ILE A 142 4.44 -7.97 -5.78
N GLY A 143 4.24 -8.95 -6.66
CA GLY A 143 4.90 -10.27 -6.60
C GLY A 143 6.41 -10.20 -6.45
N GLY A 144 7.10 -9.35 -7.21
CA GLY A 144 8.56 -9.18 -7.13
C GLY A 144 9.06 -8.55 -5.82
N LEU A 145 8.22 -7.85 -5.07
CA LEU A 145 8.57 -7.14 -3.83
C LEU A 145 7.99 -7.82 -2.59
N THR A 146 6.72 -8.18 -2.63
CA THR A 146 6.00 -8.87 -1.54
C THR A 146 6.30 -10.38 -1.52
N GLY A 147 6.49 -10.98 -2.70
CA GLY A 147 6.67 -12.43 -2.86
C GLY A 147 5.51 -13.09 -3.61
N PRO A 148 5.57 -14.42 -3.84
CA PRO A 148 4.59 -15.13 -4.66
C PRO A 148 3.16 -15.09 -4.05
N ASP A 149 3.04 -14.97 -2.74
CA ASP A 149 1.76 -14.95 -2.02
C ASP A 149 1.17 -13.53 -1.88
N TYR A 150 1.60 -12.57 -2.71
CA TYR A 150 1.23 -11.14 -2.60
C TYR A 150 -0.29 -10.91 -2.55
N ARG A 151 -1.10 -11.70 -3.25
CA ARG A 151 -2.56 -11.61 -3.19
C ARG A 151 -3.10 -12.00 -1.80
N ARG A 152 -2.58 -13.09 -1.22
CA ARG A 152 -2.93 -13.50 0.15
C ARG A 152 -2.45 -12.47 1.16
N GLN A 153 -1.26 -11.89 0.98
CA GLN A 153 -0.76 -10.83 1.84
C GLN A 153 -1.62 -9.57 1.79
N ALA A 154 -2.15 -9.19 0.61
CA ALA A 154 -3.10 -8.09 0.48
C ALA A 154 -4.39 -8.34 1.28
N ALA A 155 -4.96 -9.54 1.18
CA ALA A 155 -6.15 -9.91 1.94
C ALA A 155 -5.91 -9.89 3.45
N LEU A 156 -4.81 -10.50 3.91
CA LEU A 156 -4.44 -10.50 5.34
C LEU A 156 -4.17 -9.09 5.87
N ALA A 157 -3.46 -8.26 5.11
CA ALA A 157 -3.18 -6.88 5.49
C ALA A 157 -4.46 -6.05 5.65
N ALA A 158 -5.47 -6.25 4.78
CA ALA A 158 -6.76 -5.60 4.91
C ALA A 158 -7.50 -6.03 6.19
N LEU A 159 -7.48 -7.32 6.52
CA LEU A 159 -8.11 -7.87 7.72
C LEU A 159 -7.40 -7.41 9.00
N ASP A 160 -6.08 -7.45 9.01
CA ASP A 160 -5.28 -7.03 10.16
C ASP A 160 -5.38 -5.52 10.39
N LEU A 161 -5.48 -4.71 9.32
CA LEU A 161 -5.69 -3.27 9.46
C LEU A 161 -7.03 -2.96 10.11
N ALA A 162 -8.12 -3.59 9.65
CA ALA A 162 -9.43 -3.40 10.25
C ALA A 162 -9.48 -3.85 11.72
N ALA A 163 -8.68 -4.86 12.08
CA ALA A 163 -8.57 -5.34 13.47
C ALA A 163 -7.69 -4.45 14.35
N ALA A 164 -6.72 -3.74 13.77
CA ALA A 164 -5.76 -2.91 14.50
C ALA A 164 -6.23 -1.47 14.76
N VAL A 165 -7.20 -0.99 13.97
CA VAL A 165 -7.76 0.37 14.13
C VAL A 165 -9.01 0.29 14.98
N ASP A 166 -8.95 0.85 16.19
CA ASP A 166 -10.04 0.83 17.17
C ASP A 166 -10.61 2.23 17.51
N ASP A 167 -9.86 3.29 17.22
CA ASP A 167 -10.21 4.68 17.57
C ASP A 167 -10.87 5.47 16.42
N LEU A 168 -10.99 4.87 15.24
CA LEU A 168 -11.62 5.45 14.06
C LEU A 168 -12.51 4.44 13.32
N PRO A 169 -13.65 4.87 12.77
CA PRO A 169 -14.56 4.02 12.00
C PRO A 169 -13.99 3.80 10.57
N VAL A 170 -13.06 2.87 10.41
CA VAL A 170 -12.40 2.61 9.12
C VAL A 170 -13.12 1.52 8.33
N GLY A 171 -13.40 1.78 7.04
CA GLY A 171 -13.79 0.77 6.07
C GLY A 171 -12.59 0.37 5.22
N VAL A 172 -12.39 -0.94 5.01
CA VAL A 172 -11.23 -1.45 4.27
C VAL A 172 -11.69 -2.29 3.08
N ALA A 173 -10.97 -2.24 1.97
CA ALA A 173 -11.18 -3.19 0.87
C ALA A 173 -9.86 -3.65 0.28
N ALA A 174 -9.85 -4.89 -0.22
CA ALA A 174 -8.76 -5.40 -1.03
C ALA A 174 -9.29 -5.98 -2.35
N ASN A 175 -8.55 -5.69 -3.41
CA ASN A 175 -8.79 -6.18 -4.77
C ASN A 175 -7.48 -6.65 -5.39
N ALA A 176 -7.56 -7.46 -6.45
CA ALA A 176 -6.40 -7.85 -7.24
C ALA A 176 -6.71 -7.80 -8.73
N GLY A 177 -5.69 -7.65 -9.54
CA GLY A 177 -5.80 -7.67 -10.99
C GLY A 177 -4.69 -6.89 -11.68
N ILE A 178 -4.79 -6.82 -13.00
CA ILE A 178 -3.81 -6.15 -13.84
C ILE A 178 -3.88 -4.62 -13.64
N ALA A 179 -2.72 -4.04 -13.42
CA ALA A 179 -2.52 -2.60 -13.34
C ALA A 179 -1.14 -2.21 -13.92
N PHE A 180 -1.03 -1.01 -14.47
CA PHE A 180 0.27 -0.41 -14.73
C PHE A 180 0.92 -0.04 -13.40
N VAL A 181 2.14 -0.48 -13.16
CA VAL A 181 2.94 -0.16 -11.98
C VAL A 181 4.26 0.45 -12.41
N GLY A 182 4.55 1.65 -11.94
CA GLY A 182 5.78 2.32 -12.35
C GLY A 182 5.82 3.81 -12.01
N ASN A 183 6.78 4.49 -12.62
CA ASN A 183 6.95 5.92 -12.48
C ASN A 183 5.99 6.68 -13.39
N VAL A 184 5.07 7.44 -12.81
CA VAL A 184 4.05 8.25 -13.49
C VAL A 184 4.33 9.73 -13.24
N GLY A 185 4.22 10.55 -14.27
CA GLY A 185 4.46 11.98 -14.20
C GLY A 185 5.53 12.42 -15.18
N SER A 186 5.84 13.71 -15.19
CA SER A 186 6.82 14.30 -16.08
C SER A 186 7.58 15.47 -15.40
N GLY A 187 8.74 15.79 -15.95
CA GLY A 187 9.53 16.93 -15.50
C GLY A 187 10.10 16.77 -14.09
N THR A 188 9.66 17.62 -13.18
CA THR A 188 10.18 17.71 -11.81
C THR A 188 9.41 16.85 -10.80
N VAL A 189 8.22 16.37 -11.17
CA VAL A 189 7.35 15.58 -10.30
C VAL A 189 7.07 14.24 -10.97
N VAL A 190 7.54 13.18 -10.35
CA VAL A 190 7.32 11.79 -10.77
C VAL A 190 6.96 11.00 -9.51
N ASP A 191 5.88 10.24 -9.56
CA ASP A 191 5.49 9.34 -8.47
C ASP A 191 5.54 7.88 -8.93
N PHE A 192 5.98 7.00 -8.04
CA PHE A 192 5.87 5.56 -8.22
C PHE A 192 4.52 5.11 -7.69
N THR A 193 3.67 4.62 -8.57
CA THR A 193 2.28 4.27 -8.23
C THR A 193 1.73 3.19 -9.16
N ALA A 194 0.51 2.72 -8.87
CA ALA A 194 -0.28 1.86 -9.74
C ALA A 194 -1.47 2.61 -10.35
N LEU A 195 -1.77 2.31 -11.62
CA LEU A 195 -2.93 2.85 -12.35
C LEU A 195 -3.61 1.71 -13.11
N GLY A 196 -4.93 1.71 -13.14
CA GLY A 196 -5.70 0.76 -13.93
C GLY A 196 -7.02 0.33 -13.29
N ASP A 197 -7.69 -0.61 -13.94
CA ASP A 197 -9.02 -1.06 -13.51
C ASP A 197 -8.98 -1.70 -12.12
N ALA A 198 -7.98 -2.53 -11.82
CA ALA A 198 -7.83 -3.16 -10.52
C ALA A 198 -7.77 -2.14 -9.36
N VAL A 199 -7.08 -1.01 -9.57
CA VAL A 199 -6.99 0.09 -8.60
C VAL A 199 -8.33 0.80 -8.44
N ASN A 200 -8.98 1.11 -9.57
CA ASN A 200 -10.29 1.79 -9.57
C ASN A 200 -11.38 0.94 -8.92
N VAL A 201 -11.38 -0.37 -9.16
CA VAL A 201 -12.30 -1.31 -8.52
C VAL A 201 -12.04 -1.33 -7.01
N GLY A 202 -10.78 -1.48 -6.58
CA GLY A 202 -10.40 -1.48 -5.17
C GLY A 202 -10.92 -0.25 -4.41
N ALA A 203 -10.72 0.95 -4.95
CA ALA A 203 -11.20 2.20 -4.36
C ALA A 203 -12.75 2.22 -4.23
N ARG A 204 -13.46 1.64 -5.20
CA ARG A 204 -14.94 1.60 -5.17
C ARG A 204 -15.47 0.53 -4.21
N LEU A 205 -14.80 -0.62 -4.14
CA LEU A 205 -15.12 -1.64 -3.13
C LEU A 205 -14.92 -1.09 -1.72
N GLN A 206 -13.89 -0.27 -1.52
CA GLN A 206 -13.64 0.39 -0.26
C GLN A 206 -14.82 1.29 0.15
N SER A 207 -15.41 2.05 -0.79
CA SER A 207 -16.60 2.87 -0.51
C SER A 207 -17.83 2.06 -0.08
N HIS A 208 -17.87 0.76 -0.37
CA HIS A 208 -18.94 -0.16 0.02
C HIS A 208 -18.78 -0.68 1.47
N ALA A 209 -17.55 -0.71 2.00
CA ALA A 209 -17.28 -1.20 3.35
C ALA A 209 -17.92 -0.29 4.41
N ALA A 210 -18.69 -0.83 5.35
CA ALA A 210 -19.12 -0.12 6.54
C ALA A 210 -17.97 0.03 7.56
N PRO A 211 -18.13 0.86 8.62
CA PRO A 211 -17.13 0.96 9.69
C PRO A 211 -16.75 -0.41 10.26
N GLY A 212 -15.46 -0.73 10.24
CA GLY A 212 -14.91 -2.00 10.72
C GLY A 212 -15.08 -3.19 9.77
N GLU A 213 -15.80 -3.04 8.65
CA GLU A 213 -15.91 -4.09 7.65
C GLU A 213 -14.71 -4.13 6.70
N VAL A 214 -14.42 -5.33 6.21
CA VAL A 214 -13.44 -5.56 5.15
C VAL A 214 -14.13 -6.18 3.94
N VAL A 215 -14.09 -5.50 2.80
CA VAL A 215 -14.61 -5.98 1.52
C VAL A 215 -13.46 -6.58 0.72
N LEU A 216 -13.47 -7.89 0.54
CA LEU A 216 -12.48 -8.61 -0.25
C LEU A 216 -13.08 -9.03 -1.59
N ALA A 217 -12.39 -8.81 -2.70
CA ALA A 217 -12.72 -9.46 -3.96
C ALA A 217 -12.77 -10.98 -3.74
N ALA A 218 -13.70 -11.68 -4.41
CA ALA A 218 -13.98 -13.10 -4.12
C ALA A 218 -12.77 -14.02 -4.28
N ASP A 219 -11.89 -13.72 -5.24
CA ASP A 219 -10.64 -14.44 -5.48
C ASP A 219 -9.61 -14.22 -4.35
N LEU A 220 -9.58 -13.04 -3.75
CA LEU A 220 -8.75 -12.77 -2.58
C LEU A 220 -9.32 -13.43 -1.31
N TYR A 221 -10.64 -13.36 -1.13
CA TYR A 221 -11.26 -14.02 0.02
C TYR A 221 -11.03 -15.54 0.02
N ALA A 222 -11.08 -16.18 -1.14
CA ALA A 222 -10.81 -17.62 -1.27
C ALA A 222 -9.43 -18.05 -0.72
N LEU A 223 -8.46 -17.12 -0.67
CA LEU A 223 -7.12 -17.37 -0.13
C LEU A 223 -7.03 -17.33 1.41
N VAL A 224 -8.07 -16.83 2.06
CA VAL A 224 -8.12 -16.62 3.53
C VAL A 224 -9.41 -17.16 4.17
N ALA A 225 -10.28 -17.78 3.39
CA ALA A 225 -11.61 -18.22 3.84
C ALA A 225 -11.58 -19.19 5.02
N ASP A 226 -10.60 -20.09 5.07
CA ASP A 226 -10.46 -21.10 6.13
C ASP A 226 -10.18 -20.42 7.49
N ASP A 227 -9.41 -19.33 7.48
CA ASP A 227 -9.03 -18.58 8.69
C ASP A 227 -10.09 -17.54 9.08
N HIS A 228 -10.98 -17.16 8.14
CA HIS A 228 -11.99 -16.12 8.30
C HIS A 228 -13.38 -16.58 7.82
N PRO A 229 -13.95 -17.62 8.41
CA PRO A 229 -15.27 -18.12 8.03
C PRO A 229 -16.38 -17.09 8.39
N GLY A 230 -17.50 -17.17 7.67
CA GLY A 230 -18.68 -16.37 7.99
C GLY A 230 -18.75 -15.01 7.28
N ALA A 231 -17.92 -14.78 6.28
CA ALA A 231 -18.08 -13.61 5.42
C ALA A 231 -19.38 -13.69 4.59
N ARG A 232 -19.97 -12.53 4.36
CA ARG A 232 -21.20 -12.38 3.57
C ARG A 232 -20.84 -12.19 2.09
N ALA A 233 -21.25 -13.13 1.23
CA ALA A 233 -21.03 -13.01 -0.21
C ALA A 233 -22.01 -12.00 -0.81
N GLU A 234 -21.49 -11.07 -1.61
CA GLU A 234 -22.25 -10.00 -2.24
C GLU A 234 -21.80 -9.75 -3.69
N GLN A 235 -22.67 -9.05 -4.43
CA GLN A 235 -22.37 -8.55 -5.77
C GLN A 235 -22.41 -7.02 -5.73
N VAL A 236 -21.27 -6.36 -5.93
CA VAL A 236 -21.18 -4.91 -5.84
C VAL A 236 -21.16 -4.32 -7.24
N ALA A 237 -22.16 -3.49 -7.57
CA ALA A 237 -22.19 -2.72 -8.79
C ALA A 237 -21.09 -1.65 -8.76
N VAL A 238 -20.17 -1.71 -9.71
CA VAL A 238 -19.05 -0.78 -9.82
C VAL A 238 -19.26 0.11 -11.03
N ARG A 239 -19.33 1.43 -10.83
CA ARG A 239 -19.55 2.40 -11.91
C ARG A 239 -18.51 2.23 -13.02
N GLY A 240 -18.97 2.07 -14.27
CA GLY A 240 -18.13 1.91 -15.45
C GLY A 240 -17.76 0.44 -15.73
N ARG A 241 -18.40 -0.52 -15.05
CA ARG A 241 -18.40 -1.93 -15.41
C ARG A 241 -19.81 -2.40 -15.68
N ASP A 242 -19.98 -3.24 -16.71
CA ASP A 242 -21.29 -3.81 -17.06
C ASP A 242 -21.68 -4.94 -16.09
N GLU A 243 -20.69 -5.66 -15.55
CA GLU A 243 -20.90 -6.75 -14.62
C GLU A 243 -20.52 -6.33 -13.19
N PRO A 244 -21.31 -6.70 -12.18
CA PRO A 244 -20.98 -6.48 -10.80
C PRO A 244 -19.75 -7.31 -10.38
N VAL A 245 -19.05 -6.83 -9.38
CA VAL A 245 -17.88 -7.52 -8.80
C VAL A 245 -18.33 -8.40 -7.66
N ALA A 246 -18.01 -9.69 -7.73
CA ALA A 246 -18.24 -10.64 -6.64
C ALA A 246 -17.27 -10.35 -5.50
N VAL A 247 -17.81 -10.16 -4.29
CA VAL A 247 -17.04 -9.85 -3.09
C VAL A 247 -17.50 -10.68 -1.89
N ASN A 248 -16.66 -10.73 -0.88
CA ASN A 248 -16.99 -11.23 0.43
C ASN A 248 -16.75 -10.13 1.46
N VAL A 249 -17.76 -9.81 2.23
CA VAL A 249 -17.71 -8.82 3.31
C VAL A 249 -17.43 -9.55 4.61
N VAL A 250 -16.27 -9.31 5.18
CA VAL A 250 -15.87 -9.81 6.50
C VAL A 250 -16.29 -8.76 7.52
N PRO A 251 -17.16 -9.11 8.50
CA PRO A 251 -17.61 -8.15 9.49
C PRO A 251 -16.47 -7.77 10.44
N ALA A 252 -16.59 -6.58 11.03
CA ALA A 252 -15.77 -6.19 12.17
C ALA A 252 -15.78 -7.32 13.21
N ARG A 253 -14.60 -7.67 13.74
CA ARG A 253 -14.57 -8.54 14.92
C ARG A 253 -15.33 -7.81 16.03
N SER A 254 -16.49 -8.36 16.44
CA SER A 254 -17.13 -7.88 17.65
C SER A 254 -16.08 -7.96 18.77
N GLN A 255 -15.76 -6.82 19.38
CA GLN A 255 -14.97 -6.84 20.61
C GLN A 255 -15.74 -7.74 21.57
N ALA A 256 -15.19 -8.92 21.84
CA ALA A 256 -15.74 -9.78 22.88
C ALA A 256 -15.61 -8.96 24.17
N THR A 257 -16.76 -8.52 24.66
CA THR A 257 -16.89 -7.88 25.97
C THR A 257 -16.31 -8.84 26.99
N SER A 258 -15.13 -8.51 27.51
CA SER A 258 -14.52 -9.20 28.65
C SER A 258 -15.13 -8.68 29.93
#